data_262be90a49e64a484dda725fb98f00c6
#
_entry.id   262be90a49e64a484dda725fb98f00c6
#
_cell.length_a   1.000
_cell.length_b   1.000
_cell.length_c   1.000
_cell.angle_alpha   90.00
_cell.angle_beta   90.00
_cell.angle_gamma   90.00
#
_symmetry.space_group_name_H-M   'P 1'
#
loop_
_entity.id
_entity.type
_entity.pdbx_description
1 polymer ?
#
loop_
_entity_poly.entity_id
_entity_poly.type
_entity_poly.pdbx_seq_one_letter_code
_entity_poly.pdbx_strand_id
1 'polypeptide(L)'
;TKGGRRWSAADAYLKPALRRSNLTVHTGAQASQVLIESGRAVGIEYVMDGHLHRAQADREVILAGGAINSPQLLLHSGVGDADELLALGIPAQHDLPGVGRNLQDHPVAGVRYRCTKPVSMLKAESPANVARYLFNRSGMLASNVAEGGAFIRTRADERQPDIQYHFGPVDFAAHGLTPPSAHKFSIGPTLVRPHSVGRVTLRSDDPFAKPAIDPNYFADPRDLASLVEGVRVARKIAAQKAFDRFRGAETDPGASMTSDEDLRRYLRETAETLYHPTSTCRIGTASQAEQGAAVVDAECRVHGLGGLRVVDASVMPDVPGGNTHAPTVMIAERVADLIRYGEARETAARISGDGMLAEPTVRVTGV
;
A
#
# COMPACT_ATOMS: atom_id res chain seq x y z
N THR A 1 17.10 2.60 3.57
CA THR A 1 18.36 2.90 2.84
C THR A 1 19.46 1.92 3.24
N LYS A 2 20.42 1.70 2.34
CA LYS A 2 21.64 0.92 2.61
C LYS A 2 22.85 1.65 2.01
N GLY A 3 23.83 2.00 2.86
CA GLY A 3 25.00 2.77 2.42
C GLY A 3 24.65 4.13 1.77
N GLY A 4 23.68 4.88 2.33
CA GLY A 4 23.21 6.15 1.81
C GLY A 4 22.45 6.09 0.48
N ARG A 5 22.04 4.90 0.02
CA ARG A 5 21.24 4.69 -1.20
C ARG A 5 19.85 4.15 -0.85
N ARG A 6 18.86 4.45 -1.69
CA ARG A 6 17.59 3.75 -1.65
C ARG A 6 17.83 2.24 -1.82
N TRP A 7 17.18 1.45 -0.99
CA TRP A 7 17.25 -0.01 -1.03
C TRP A 7 15.84 -0.57 -1.18
N SER A 8 15.46 -0.87 -2.42
CA SER A 8 14.13 -1.37 -2.76
C SER A 8 14.06 -2.89 -2.66
N ALA A 9 12.84 -3.45 -2.76
CA ALA A 9 12.65 -4.89 -2.89
C ALA A 9 13.37 -5.44 -4.13
N ALA A 10 13.42 -4.69 -5.24
CA ALA A 10 14.22 -5.09 -6.40
C ALA A 10 15.71 -5.20 -6.08
N ASP A 11 16.26 -4.29 -5.27
CA ASP A 11 17.67 -4.36 -4.84
C ASP A 11 17.93 -5.53 -3.88
N ALA A 12 16.95 -5.83 -3.01
CA ALA A 12 17.11 -6.84 -1.98
C ALA A 12 16.89 -8.27 -2.51
N TYR A 13 15.93 -8.47 -3.41
CA TYR A 13 15.47 -9.78 -3.86
C TYR A 13 15.73 -10.04 -5.33
N LEU A 14 15.27 -9.15 -6.23
CA LEU A 14 15.34 -9.41 -7.67
C LEU A 14 16.77 -9.39 -8.21
N LYS A 15 17.53 -8.33 -7.97
CA LYS A 15 18.90 -8.21 -8.49
C LYS A 15 19.81 -9.38 -8.11
N PRO A 16 19.83 -9.88 -6.86
CA PRO A 16 20.59 -11.08 -6.51
C PRO A 16 20.12 -12.34 -7.23
N ALA A 17 18.80 -12.42 -7.56
CA ALA A 17 18.21 -13.60 -8.19
C ALA A 17 18.35 -13.62 -9.71
N LEU A 18 18.64 -12.50 -10.40
CA LEU A 18 18.73 -12.40 -11.86
C LEU A 18 19.73 -13.38 -12.51
N ARG A 19 20.70 -13.91 -11.74
CA ARG A 19 21.69 -14.87 -12.23
C ARG A 19 21.19 -16.32 -12.20
N ARG A 20 20.01 -16.57 -11.66
CA ARG A 20 19.43 -17.92 -11.58
C ARG A 20 18.91 -18.34 -12.96
N SER A 21 19.27 -19.54 -13.42
CA SER A 21 18.83 -20.08 -14.73
C SER A 21 17.31 -20.36 -14.76
N ASN A 22 16.68 -20.51 -13.60
CA ASN A 22 15.25 -20.78 -13.46
C ASN A 22 14.41 -19.50 -13.23
N LEU A 23 14.98 -18.30 -13.44
CA LEU A 23 14.27 -17.03 -13.35
C LEU A 23 14.32 -16.31 -14.70
N THR A 24 13.16 -16.07 -15.29
CA THR A 24 12.98 -15.20 -16.46
C THR A 24 12.20 -13.96 -16.04
N VAL A 25 12.66 -12.78 -16.46
CA VAL A 25 11.99 -11.50 -16.17
C VAL A 25 11.65 -10.80 -17.48
N HIS A 26 10.37 -10.61 -17.73
CA HIS A 26 9.87 -9.82 -18.85
C HIS A 26 9.48 -8.43 -18.34
N THR A 27 10.16 -7.40 -18.82
CA THR A 27 9.80 -6.00 -18.56
C THR A 27 9.02 -5.45 -19.75
N GLY A 28 8.18 -4.42 -19.50
CA GLY A 28 7.31 -3.89 -20.57
C GLY A 28 6.17 -4.83 -20.96
N ALA A 29 5.97 -5.92 -20.20
CA ALA A 29 4.88 -6.87 -20.38
C ALA A 29 3.71 -6.49 -19.45
N GLN A 30 2.56 -6.16 -20.02
CA GLN A 30 1.35 -5.82 -19.27
C GLN A 30 0.36 -6.98 -19.34
N ALA A 31 0.08 -7.61 -18.19
CA ALA A 31 -0.91 -8.66 -18.10
C ALA A 31 -2.32 -8.10 -18.37
N SER A 32 -3.07 -8.80 -19.22
CA SER A 32 -4.44 -8.46 -19.59
C SER A 32 -5.48 -9.41 -18.96
N GLN A 33 -5.10 -10.69 -18.78
CA GLN A 33 -6.02 -11.70 -18.27
C GLN A 33 -5.28 -12.88 -17.65
N VAL A 34 -5.86 -13.49 -16.60
CA VAL A 34 -5.55 -14.83 -16.13
C VAL A 34 -6.36 -15.84 -16.96
N LEU A 35 -5.70 -16.84 -17.52
CA LEU A 35 -6.35 -17.91 -18.27
C LEU A 35 -6.87 -18.95 -17.29
N ILE A 36 -8.21 -19.16 -17.29
CA ILE A 36 -8.90 -20.08 -16.39
C ILE A 36 -9.58 -21.17 -17.22
N GLU A 37 -9.28 -22.42 -16.91
CA GLU A 37 -9.88 -23.59 -17.55
C GLU A 37 -10.37 -24.55 -16.46
N SER A 38 -11.62 -24.96 -16.53
CA SER A 38 -12.24 -25.91 -15.61
C SER A 38 -12.01 -25.56 -14.11
N GLY A 39 -12.13 -24.27 -13.76
CA GLY A 39 -11.97 -23.78 -12.38
C GLY A 39 -10.51 -23.71 -11.91
N ARG A 40 -9.54 -23.72 -12.83
CA ARG A 40 -8.11 -23.63 -12.52
C ARG A 40 -7.43 -22.57 -13.38
N ALA A 41 -6.55 -21.76 -12.78
CA ALA A 41 -5.65 -20.90 -13.52
C ALA A 41 -4.54 -21.73 -14.19
N VAL A 42 -4.45 -21.60 -15.51
CA VAL A 42 -3.51 -22.35 -16.37
C VAL A 42 -2.44 -21.46 -17.00
N GLY A 43 -2.53 -20.15 -16.83
CA GLY A 43 -1.56 -19.21 -17.39
C GLY A 43 -2.04 -17.78 -17.34
N ILE A 44 -1.31 -16.91 -18.05
CA ILE A 44 -1.65 -15.49 -18.23
C ILE A 44 -1.57 -15.10 -19.69
N GLU A 45 -2.39 -14.12 -20.05
CA GLU A 45 -2.27 -13.37 -21.29
C GLU A 45 -1.68 -11.98 -20.99
N TYR A 46 -0.78 -11.49 -21.83
CA TYR A 46 -0.14 -10.20 -21.67
C TYR A 46 0.25 -9.58 -23.02
N VAL A 47 0.34 -8.25 -23.04
CA VAL A 47 0.86 -7.51 -24.20
C VAL A 47 2.28 -7.04 -23.92
N MET A 48 3.17 -7.30 -24.88
CA MET A 48 4.55 -6.83 -24.88
C MET A 48 4.92 -6.39 -26.31
N ASP A 49 5.52 -5.22 -26.45
CA ASP A 49 5.88 -4.62 -27.75
C ASP A 49 4.70 -4.53 -28.74
N GLY A 50 3.49 -4.32 -28.23
CA GLY A 50 2.25 -4.23 -29.03
C GLY A 50 1.69 -5.58 -29.50
N HIS A 51 2.29 -6.69 -29.11
CA HIS A 51 1.84 -8.03 -29.45
C HIS A 51 1.28 -8.78 -28.26
N LEU A 52 0.25 -9.58 -28.53
CA LEU A 52 -0.38 -10.45 -27.54
C LEU A 52 0.45 -11.73 -27.38
N HIS A 53 0.73 -12.07 -26.13
CA HIS A 53 1.47 -13.27 -25.73
C HIS A 53 0.69 -14.06 -24.68
N ARG A 54 0.97 -15.36 -24.60
CA ARG A 54 0.47 -16.26 -23.55
C ARG A 54 1.61 -16.99 -22.88
N ALA A 55 1.58 -17.05 -21.57
CA ALA A 55 2.47 -17.88 -20.77
C ALA A 55 1.64 -18.90 -20.01
N GLN A 56 1.96 -20.18 -20.18
CA GLN A 56 1.33 -21.28 -19.43
C GLN A 56 2.01 -21.45 -18.08
N ALA A 57 1.24 -21.88 -17.10
CA ALA A 57 1.69 -22.18 -15.75
C ALA A 57 1.45 -23.65 -15.41
N ASP A 58 2.52 -24.42 -15.21
CA ASP A 58 2.44 -25.84 -14.84
C ASP A 58 1.92 -26.03 -13.41
N ARG A 59 2.23 -25.10 -12.52
CA ARG A 59 1.85 -25.20 -11.09
C ARG A 59 0.78 -24.19 -10.71
N GLU A 60 1.13 -22.91 -10.71
CA GLU A 60 0.22 -21.84 -10.30
C GLU A 60 0.59 -20.48 -10.90
N VAL A 61 -0.39 -19.59 -10.96
CA VAL A 61 -0.25 -18.16 -11.25
C VAL A 61 -0.31 -17.39 -9.95
N ILE A 62 0.62 -16.45 -9.77
CA ILE A 62 0.70 -15.61 -8.56
C ILE A 62 0.54 -14.14 -8.98
N LEU A 63 -0.52 -13.50 -8.52
CA LEU A 63 -0.74 -12.08 -8.73
C LEU A 63 -0.03 -11.28 -7.62
N ALA A 64 0.77 -10.31 -8.01
CA ALA A 64 1.49 -9.40 -7.12
C ALA A 64 1.44 -7.96 -7.64
N GLY A 65 0.30 -7.57 -8.24
CA GLY A 65 0.07 -6.26 -8.84
C GLY A 65 -0.29 -5.15 -7.84
N GLY A 66 -0.42 -5.50 -6.56
CA GLY A 66 -0.81 -4.58 -5.49
C GLY A 66 -2.32 -4.34 -5.42
N ALA A 67 -2.74 -3.52 -4.46
CA ALA A 67 -4.15 -3.32 -4.13
C ALA A 67 -5.02 -2.73 -5.25
N ILE A 68 -4.43 -2.27 -6.34
CA ILE A 68 -5.16 -1.72 -7.49
C ILE A 68 -5.15 -2.71 -8.66
N ASN A 69 -3.98 -3.21 -9.07
CA ASN A 69 -3.88 -3.99 -10.29
C ASN A 69 -4.23 -5.47 -10.09
N SER A 70 -4.02 -6.06 -8.90
CA SER A 70 -4.42 -7.44 -8.65
C SER A 70 -5.95 -7.64 -8.73
N PRO A 71 -6.80 -6.85 -8.03
CA PRO A 71 -8.24 -6.94 -8.24
C PRO A 71 -8.65 -6.56 -9.66
N GLN A 72 -8.05 -5.56 -10.30
CA GLN A 72 -8.33 -5.21 -11.68
C GLN A 72 -8.12 -6.40 -12.61
N LEU A 73 -7.00 -7.12 -12.48
CA LEU A 73 -6.69 -8.29 -13.30
C LEU A 73 -7.65 -9.45 -13.04
N LEU A 74 -8.05 -9.69 -11.79
CA LEU A 74 -9.08 -10.68 -11.45
C LEU A 74 -10.40 -10.35 -12.13
N LEU A 75 -10.87 -9.11 -12.03
CA LEU A 75 -12.11 -8.64 -12.65
C LEU A 75 -12.08 -8.81 -14.18
N HIS A 76 -11.00 -8.41 -14.86
CA HIS A 76 -10.85 -8.64 -16.31
C HIS A 76 -10.76 -10.13 -16.69
N SER A 77 -10.37 -10.99 -15.74
CA SER A 77 -10.36 -12.45 -15.91
C SER A 77 -11.73 -13.10 -15.64
N GLY A 78 -12.77 -12.32 -15.41
CA GLY A 78 -14.11 -12.82 -15.09
C GLY A 78 -14.25 -13.33 -13.65
N VAL A 79 -13.37 -12.91 -12.73
CA VAL A 79 -13.40 -13.26 -11.31
C VAL A 79 -13.80 -12.04 -10.49
N GLY A 80 -15.02 -12.02 -9.97
CA GLY A 80 -15.59 -10.88 -9.26
C GLY A 80 -17.09 -11.01 -9.09
N ASP A 81 -17.78 -9.92 -8.80
CA ASP A 81 -19.24 -9.86 -8.75
C ASP A 81 -19.80 -10.12 -10.16
N ALA A 82 -20.54 -11.22 -10.32
CA ALA A 82 -21.02 -11.69 -11.61
C ALA A 82 -21.92 -10.68 -12.32
N ASP A 83 -22.77 -9.97 -11.59
CA ASP A 83 -23.70 -8.99 -12.15
C ASP A 83 -22.94 -7.71 -12.59
N GLU A 84 -21.98 -7.24 -11.79
CA GLU A 84 -21.13 -6.10 -12.16
C GLU A 84 -20.28 -6.42 -13.41
N LEU A 85 -19.74 -7.63 -13.54
CA LEU A 85 -18.96 -8.07 -14.69
C LEU A 85 -19.82 -8.17 -15.96
N LEU A 86 -20.98 -8.82 -15.85
CA LEU A 86 -21.91 -8.95 -16.98
C LEU A 86 -22.41 -7.60 -17.49
N ALA A 87 -22.63 -6.63 -16.61
CA ALA A 87 -23.00 -5.26 -16.99
C ALA A 87 -21.94 -4.57 -17.84
N LEU A 88 -20.67 -4.98 -17.75
CA LEU A 88 -19.56 -4.50 -18.58
C LEU A 88 -19.28 -5.39 -19.81
N GLY A 89 -20.07 -6.47 -20.03
CA GLY A 89 -19.85 -7.40 -21.11
C GLY A 89 -18.72 -8.42 -20.86
N ILE A 90 -18.26 -8.53 -19.63
CA ILE A 90 -17.21 -9.50 -19.21
C ILE A 90 -17.93 -10.79 -18.76
N PRO A 91 -17.68 -11.94 -19.41
CA PRO A 91 -18.25 -13.22 -18.96
C PRO A 91 -17.72 -13.60 -17.57
N ALA A 92 -18.62 -13.82 -16.63
CA ALA A 92 -18.26 -14.29 -15.29
C ALA A 92 -17.74 -15.72 -15.36
N GLN A 93 -16.49 -15.94 -14.99
CA GLN A 93 -15.84 -17.25 -14.86
C GLN A 93 -16.01 -17.82 -13.44
N HIS A 94 -16.02 -16.93 -12.46
CA HIS A 94 -16.17 -17.28 -11.05
C HIS A 94 -16.76 -16.11 -10.26
N ASP A 95 -17.91 -16.36 -9.64
CA ASP A 95 -18.57 -15.34 -8.81
C ASP A 95 -17.85 -15.21 -7.46
N LEU A 96 -17.18 -14.09 -7.26
CA LEU A 96 -16.39 -13.78 -6.05
C LEU A 96 -16.53 -12.28 -5.74
N PRO A 97 -17.66 -11.85 -5.18
CA PRO A 97 -18.03 -10.44 -5.08
C PRO A 97 -17.11 -9.60 -4.16
N GLY A 98 -16.22 -10.23 -3.39
CA GLY A 98 -15.22 -9.55 -2.57
C GLY A 98 -14.09 -8.86 -3.36
N VAL A 99 -13.89 -9.24 -4.63
CA VAL A 99 -12.81 -8.68 -5.45
C VAL A 99 -13.01 -7.19 -5.69
N GLY A 100 -11.99 -6.40 -5.38
CA GLY A 100 -12.00 -4.95 -5.49
C GLY A 100 -12.71 -4.22 -4.36
N ARG A 101 -13.46 -4.91 -3.51
CA ARG A 101 -14.14 -4.33 -2.34
C ARG A 101 -13.17 -4.12 -1.17
N ASN A 102 -13.63 -3.40 -0.15
CA ASN A 102 -12.88 -3.16 1.09
C ASN A 102 -11.53 -2.42 0.89
N LEU A 103 -11.42 -1.55 -0.12
CA LEU A 103 -10.25 -0.69 -0.27
C LEU A 103 -10.07 0.17 0.98
N GLN A 104 -8.92 0.05 1.62
CA GLN A 104 -8.51 0.89 2.73
C GLN A 104 -7.18 1.56 2.41
N ASP A 105 -7.00 2.79 2.88
CA ASP A 105 -5.79 3.57 2.66
C ASP A 105 -5.63 4.59 3.78
N HIS A 106 -4.44 5.13 3.95
CA HIS A 106 -4.13 6.17 4.92
C HIS A 106 -4.24 7.57 4.29
N PRO A 107 -5.31 8.33 4.56
CA PRO A 107 -5.35 9.73 4.17
C PRO A 107 -4.40 10.57 5.01
N VAL A 108 -3.68 11.48 4.36
CA VAL A 108 -2.75 12.41 4.97
C VAL A 108 -3.10 13.85 4.57
N ALA A 109 -2.91 14.80 5.47
CA ALA A 109 -2.99 16.22 5.16
C ALA A 109 -1.72 16.94 5.61
N GLY A 110 -1.36 18.02 4.93
CA GLY A 110 -0.14 18.77 5.23
C GLY A 110 -0.39 19.94 6.18
N VAL A 111 0.38 20.04 7.27
CA VAL A 111 0.54 21.30 8.02
C VAL A 111 1.91 21.84 7.67
N ARG A 112 1.97 22.98 6.94
CA ARG A 112 3.19 23.49 6.33
C ARG A 112 3.57 24.86 6.86
N TYR A 113 4.86 25.03 7.10
CA TYR A 113 5.43 26.27 7.61
C TYR A 113 6.56 26.74 6.69
N ARG A 114 6.60 28.06 6.42
CA ARG A 114 7.77 28.66 5.78
C ARG A 114 8.96 28.59 6.73
N CYS A 115 10.14 28.26 6.19
CA CYS A 115 11.37 28.32 6.97
C CYS A 115 11.94 29.75 6.99
N THR A 116 12.41 30.20 8.15
CA THR A 116 13.16 31.47 8.31
C THR A 116 14.60 31.36 7.81
N LYS A 117 15.10 30.12 7.57
CA LYS A 117 16.45 29.82 7.10
C LYS A 117 16.41 28.82 5.94
N PRO A 118 17.41 28.82 5.05
CA PRO A 118 17.45 27.95 3.89
C PRO A 118 17.89 26.50 4.24
N VAL A 119 17.13 25.80 5.07
CA VAL A 119 17.47 24.48 5.64
C VAL A 119 16.66 23.31 5.06
N SER A 120 15.72 23.58 4.14
CA SER A 120 14.89 22.53 3.56
C SER A 120 15.54 21.86 2.36
N MET A 121 14.94 20.75 1.92
CA MET A 121 15.37 19.96 0.76
C MET A 121 15.36 20.72 -0.58
N LEU A 122 14.86 21.96 -0.63
CA LEU A 122 14.90 22.82 -1.82
C LEU A 122 16.31 22.98 -2.42
N LYS A 123 17.36 22.83 -1.61
CA LYS A 123 18.76 22.86 -2.04
C LYS A 123 19.43 21.49 -2.13
N ALA A 124 18.65 20.40 -2.07
CA ALA A 124 19.22 19.05 -2.07
C ALA A 124 20.08 18.77 -3.31
N GLU A 125 19.67 19.28 -4.46
CA GLU A 125 20.37 19.11 -5.75
C GLU A 125 21.43 20.17 -6.04
N SER A 126 21.82 20.99 -5.06
CA SER A 126 22.93 21.94 -5.25
C SER A 126 24.22 21.17 -5.54
N PRO A 127 25.17 21.76 -6.34
CA PRO A 127 26.44 21.10 -6.70
C PRO A 127 27.20 20.57 -5.48
N ALA A 128 27.20 21.32 -4.38
CA ALA A 128 27.87 20.91 -3.14
C ALA A 128 27.23 19.67 -2.50
N ASN A 129 25.90 19.57 -2.48
CA ASN A 129 25.19 18.42 -1.95
C ASN A 129 25.34 17.20 -2.88
N VAL A 130 25.33 17.40 -4.19
CA VAL A 130 25.60 16.35 -5.18
C VAL A 130 27.01 15.81 -4.99
N ALA A 131 28.03 16.68 -4.91
CA ALA A 131 29.41 16.27 -4.66
C ALA A 131 29.54 15.49 -3.34
N ARG A 132 28.95 16.01 -2.24
CA ARG A 132 28.96 15.35 -0.94
C ARG A 132 28.31 13.95 -1.00
N TYR A 133 27.22 13.80 -1.75
CA TYR A 133 26.58 12.50 -1.92
C TYR A 133 27.43 11.54 -2.77
N LEU A 134 28.01 12.01 -3.87
CA LEU A 134 28.83 11.17 -4.75
C LEU A 134 30.08 10.63 -4.04
N PHE A 135 30.77 11.49 -3.27
CA PHE A 135 32.03 11.11 -2.60
C PHE A 135 31.80 10.41 -1.25
N ASN A 136 30.82 10.86 -0.46
CA ASN A 136 30.67 10.42 0.95
C ASN A 136 29.37 9.68 1.23
N ARG A 137 28.45 9.58 0.26
CA ARG A 137 27.12 8.99 0.44
C ARG A 137 26.35 9.57 1.64
N SER A 138 26.48 10.90 1.85
CA SER A 138 25.92 11.60 3.01
C SER A 138 25.26 12.93 2.59
N GLY A 139 24.60 13.58 3.56
CA GLY A 139 23.91 14.86 3.33
C GLY A 139 22.47 14.68 2.83
N MET A 140 21.88 15.75 2.31
CA MET A 140 20.45 15.79 1.96
C MET A 140 20.01 14.70 0.98
N LEU A 141 20.84 14.35 -0.02
CA LEU A 141 20.50 13.29 -0.99
C LEU A 141 20.59 11.87 -0.43
N ALA A 142 21.14 11.68 0.76
CA ALA A 142 21.12 10.40 1.47
C ALA A 142 19.93 10.28 2.46
N SER A 143 19.15 11.34 2.61
CA SER A 143 17.98 11.40 3.47
C SER A 143 16.82 10.56 2.89
N ASN A 144 16.00 10.00 3.77
CA ASN A 144 14.70 9.42 3.40
C ASN A 144 13.57 10.45 3.40
N VAL A 145 13.87 11.73 3.50
CA VAL A 145 12.98 12.90 3.52
C VAL A 145 12.17 13.00 4.82
N ALA A 146 11.35 12.01 5.15
CA ALA A 146 10.57 11.95 6.38
C ALA A 146 11.40 11.36 7.52
N GLU A 147 12.36 12.14 8.05
CA GLU A 147 13.32 11.68 9.06
C GLU A 147 12.78 11.67 10.49
N GLY A 148 11.70 12.39 10.74
CA GLY A 148 11.02 12.44 12.04
C GLY A 148 9.60 11.94 11.93
N GLY A 149 9.11 11.31 13.01
CA GLY A 149 7.74 10.82 13.07
C GLY A 149 7.28 10.58 14.49
N ALA A 150 5.99 10.46 14.66
CA ALA A 150 5.35 10.11 15.92
C ALA A 150 4.05 9.37 15.67
N PHE A 151 3.62 8.59 16.64
CA PHE A 151 2.31 7.97 16.68
C PHE A 151 1.59 8.45 17.94
N ILE A 152 0.35 8.92 17.79
CA ILE A 152 -0.46 9.38 18.92
C ILE A 152 -1.87 8.80 18.87
N ARG A 153 -2.53 8.82 20.01
CA ARG A 153 -3.96 8.61 20.13
C ARG A 153 -4.64 9.99 20.22
N THR A 154 -5.61 10.22 19.34
CA THR A 154 -6.36 11.49 19.34
C THR A 154 -7.33 11.57 20.50
N ARG A 155 -7.80 10.42 21.00
CA ARG A 155 -8.69 10.29 22.14
C ARG A 155 -8.15 9.31 23.17
N ALA A 156 -8.54 9.51 24.43
CA ALA A 156 -8.08 8.67 25.53
C ALA A 156 -8.64 7.23 25.48
N ASP A 157 -9.79 7.04 24.85
CA ASP A 157 -10.47 5.75 24.69
C ASP A 157 -9.94 4.93 23.49
N GLU A 158 -9.11 5.52 22.62
CA GLU A 158 -8.44 4.77 21.57
C GLU A 158 -7.48 3.74 22.17
N ARG A 159 -7.58 2.49 21.74
CA ARG A 159 -6.70 1.41 22.24
C ARG A 159 -5.28 1.51 21.69
N GLN A 160 -5.13 2.04 20.49
CA GLN A 160 -3.88 2.14 19.75
C GLN A 160 -3.78 3.51 19.09
N PRO A 161 -2.59 3.97 18.71
CA PRO A 161 -2.44 5.19 17.93
C PRO A 161 -3.28 5.15 16.66
N ASP A 162 -4.01 6.23 16.42
CA ASP A 162 -4.85 6.44 15.23
C ASP A 162 -4.30 7.50 14.29
N ILE A 163 -3.36 8.34 14.76
CA ILE A 163 -2.62 9.31 13.93
C ILE A 163 -1.12 9.04 13.97
N GLN A 164 -0.52 8.97 12.78
CA GLN A 164 0.94 9.01 12.54
C GLN A 164 1.32 10.39 12.01
N TYR A 165 2.46 10.93 12.46
CA TYR A 165 3.05 12.13 11.88
C TYR A 165 4.26 11.78 11.03
N HIS A 166 4.35 12.40 9.86
CA HIS A 166 5.54 12.45 9.05
C HIS A 166 6.09 13.86 9.06
N PHE A 167 7.30 14.03 9.57
CA PHE A 167 8.01 15.31 9.53
C PHE A 167 9.05 15.28 8.44
N GLY A 168 9.02 16.27 7.55
CA GLY A 168 10.02 16.43 6.51
C GLY A 168 10.40 17.91 6.29
N PRO A 169 11.70 18.22 6.12
CA PRO A 169 12.16 19.57 5.75
C PRO A 169 11.92 19.81 4.26
N VAL A 170 10.69 19.70 3.83
CA VAL A 170 10.27 19.77 2.43
C VAL A 170 8.90 20.43 2.31
N ASP A 171 8.65 21.16 1.23
CA ASP A 171 7.32 21.59 0.82
C ASP A 171 6.65 20.45 0.04
N PHE A 172 5.97 19.55 0.75
CA PHE A 172 5.26 18.44 0.12
C PHE A 172 3.81 18.84 -0.12
N ALA A 173 3.46 19.05 -1.38
CA ALA A 173 2.11 19.43 -1.82
C ALA A 173 1.75 18.73 -3.12
N ALA A 174 0.46 18.47 -3.34
CA ALA A 174 -0.07 17.86 -4.56
C ALA A 174 0.75 16.63 -5.00
N HIS A 175 0.91 15.67 -4.11
CA HIS A 175 1.70 14.43 -4.35
C HIS A 175 3.17 14.68 -4.75
N GLY A 176 3.73 15.84 -4.41
CA GLY A 176 5.07 16.23 -4.86
C GLY A 176 5.15 16.66 -6.32
N LEU A 177 4.00 16.78 -7.01
CA LEU A 177 3.93 17.23 -8.41
C LEU A 177 4.09 18.74 -8.55
N THR A 178 3.86 19.49 -7.47
CA THR A 178 4.12 20.94 -7.46
C THR A 178 5.54 21.19 -7.02
N PRO A 179 6.40 21.77 -7.89
CA PRO A 179 7.77 22.10 -7.49
C PRO A 179 7.78 23.08 -6.31
N PRO A 180 8.62 22.83 -5.29
CA PRO A 180 8.69 23.71 -4.14
C PRO A 180 9.23 25.10 -4.53
N SER A 181 8.48 26.15 -4.19
CA SER A 181 8.84 27.55 -4.51
C SER A 181 9.59 28.27 -3.38
N ALA A 182 9.61 27.70 -2.18
CA ALA A 182 10.23 28.30 -1.00
C ALA A 182 10.75 27.23 -0.04
N HIS A 183 11.64 27.63 0.86
CA HIS A 183 12.03 26.79 1.97
C HIS A 183 10.87 26.60 2.94
N LYS A 184 10.38 25.38 3.06
CA LYS A 184 9.32 24.98 4.00
C LYS A 184 9.69 23.67 4.70
N PHE A 185 9.02 23.41 5.81
CA PHE A 185 8.91 22.07 6.37
C PHE A 185 7.44 21.69 6.49
N SER A 186 7.17 20.38 6.42
CA SER A 186 5.83 19.81 6.52
C SER A 186 5.75 18.88 7.70
N ILE A 187 4.61 18.93 8.40
CA ILE A 187 4.17 17.93 9.37
C ILE A 187 2.88 17.34 8.82
N GLY A 188 2.91 16.06 8.45
CA GLY A 188 1.77 15.38 7.85
C GLY A 188 1.06 14.49 8.87
N PRO A 189 -0.05 14.95 9.50
CA PRO A 189 -0.94 14.05 10.21
C PRO A 189 -1.59 13.09 9.22
N THR A 190 -1.46 11.82 9.51
CA THR A 190 -1.92 10.69 8.70
C THR A 190 -2.85 9.84 9.54
N LEU A 191 -4.07 9.60 9.09
CA LEU A 191 -4.99 8.68 9.75
C LEU A 191 -4.56 7.24 9.43
N VAL A 192 -4.13 6.49 10.46
CA VAL A 192 -3.61 5.12 10.28
C VAL A 192 -4.60 4.03 10.70
N ARG A 193 -5.81 4.41 11.11
CA ARG A 193 -6.93 3.51 11.41
C ARG A 193 -8.23 4.07 10.88
N PRO A 194 -8.39 4.14 9.54
CA PRO A 194 -9.62 4.61 8.93
C PRO A 194 -10.77 3.64 9.20
N HIS A 195 -11.96 4.20 9.41
CA HIS A 195 -13.22 3.46 9.44
C HIS A 195 -13.88 3.43 8.06
N SER A 196 -13.60 4.43 7.23
CA SER A 196 -14.09 4.49 5.86
C SER A 196 -13.44 3.42 5.01
N VAL A 197 -14.23 2.78 4.19
CA VAL A 197 -13.79 1.80 3.20
C VAL A 197 -14.32 2.16 1.84
N GLY A 198 -13.53 1.88 0.82
CA GLY A 198 -13.83 2.14 -0.56
C GLY A 198 -13.80 0.89 -1.43
N ARG A 199 -13.58 1.09 -2.73
CA ARG A 199 -13.53 0.00 -3.70
C ARG A 199 -12.70 0.35 -4.95
N VAL A 200 -12.30 -0.70 -5.66
CA VAL A 200 -11.73 -0.64 -7.02
C VAL A 200 -12.70 -1.38 -7.94
N THR A 201 -13.12 -0.73 -9.02
CA THR A 201 -14.02 -1.32 -10.03
C THR A 201 -13.50 -1.06 -11.44
N LEU A 202 -13.99 -1.80 -12.41
CA LEU A 202 -13.70 -1.55 -13.81
C LEU A 202 -14.55 -0.40 -14.35
N ARG A 203 -14.07 0.27 -15.39
CA ARG A 203 -14.82 1.29 -16.18
C ARG A 203 -15.33 0.73 -17.51
N SER A 204 -14.69 -0.32 -18.01
CA SER A 204 -14.99 -0.99 -19.27
C SER A 204 -14.38 -2.38 -19.29
N ASP A 205 -14.59 -3.11 -20.35
CA ASP A 205 -13.97 -4.40 -20.67
C ASP A 205 -12.52 -4.28 -21.20
N ASP A 206 -12.04 -3.06 -21.51
CA ASP A 206 -10.65 -2.83 -21.93
C ASP A 206 -9.67 -3.02 -20.77
N PRO A 207 -8.81 -4.07 -20.80
CA PRO A 207 -7.87 -4.36 -19.71
C PRO A 207 -6.77 -3.31 -19.54
N PHE A 208 -6.62 -2.39 -20.48
CA PHE A 208 -5.64 -1.30 -20.43
C PHE A 208 -6.26 0.02 -19.94
N ALA A 209 -7.59 0.10 -19.84
CA ALA A 209 -8.26 1.23 -19.23
C ALA A 209 -7.96 1.31 -17.73
N LYS A 210 -7.74 2.53 -17.23
CA LYS A 210 -7.52 2.72 -15.78
C LYS A 210 -8.80 2.38 -15.02
N PRO A 211 -8.72 1.62 -13.90
CA PRO A 211 -9.88 1.30 -13.09
C PRO A 211 -10.47 2.54 -12.43
N ALA A 212 -11.69 2.43 -11.94
CA ALA A 212 -12.25 3.39 -11.01
C ALA A 212 -11.73 3.06 -9.61
N ILE A 213 -11.07 4.02 -8.98
CA ILE A 213 -10.53 3.91 -7.63
C ILE A 213 -11.30 4.89 -6.76
N ASP A 214 -12.12 4.38 -5.87
CA ASP A 214 -12.88 5.17 -4.92
C ASP A 214 -12.44 4.80 -3.49
N PRO A 215 -11.54 5.58 -2.87
CA PRO A 215 -11.13 5.34 -1.49
C PRO A 215 -12.22 5.69 -0.48
N ASN A 216 -13.25 6.44 -0.90
CA ASN A 216 -14.40 6.84 -0.08
C ASN A 216 -13.99 7.53 1.24
N TYR A 217 -12.93 8.37 1.18
CA TYR A 217 -12.39 9.06 2.37
C TYR A 217 -13.48 9.86 3.07
N PHE A 218 -13.46 9.78 4.41
CA PHE A 218 -14.37 10.53 5.29
C PHE A 218 -15.85 10.18 5.13
N ALA A 219 -16.19 9.02 4.59
CA ALA A 219 -17.55 8.49 4.64
C ALA A 219 -17.98 8.25 6.10
N ASP A 220 -17.05 7.79 6.94
CA ASP A 220 -17.24 7.76 8.38
C ASP A 220 -16.76 9.09 9.01
N PRO A 221 -17.62 9.83 9.72
CA PRO A 221 -17.26 11.14 10.29
C PRO A 221 -16.17 11.08 11.36
N ARG A 222 -15.91 9.92 11.96
CA ARG A 222 -14.84 9.70 12.94
C ARG A 222 -13.47 9.94 12.33
N ASP A 223 -13.27 9.55 11.09
CA ASP A 223 -12.02 9.71 10.35
C ASP A 223 -11.61 11.17 10.22
N LEU A 224 -12.59 12.01 9.85
CA LEU A 224 -12.38 13.44 9.73
C LEU A 224 -12.14 14.10 11.09
N ALA A 225 -12.83 13.64 12.14
CA ALA A 225 -12.63 14.15 13.50
C ALA A 225 -11.22 13.87 14.04
N SER A 226 -10.70 12.65 13.82
CA SER A 226 -9.33 12.29 14.18
C SER A 226 -8.30 13.14 13.43
N LEU A 227 -8.48 13.39 12.13
CA LEU A 227 -7.57 14.24 11.37
C LEU A 227 -7.61 15.71 11.77
N VAL A 228 -8.77 16.25 12.16
CA VAL A 228 -8.90 17.62 12.73
C VAL A 228 -8.03 17.74 13.98
N GLU A 229 -8.11 16.79 14.90
CA GLU A 229 -7.24 16.78 16.09
C GLU A 229 -5.78 16.57 15.71
N GLY A 230 -5.52 15.74 14.69
CA GLY A 230 -4.19 15.57 14.11
C GLY A 230 -3.56 16.90 13.66
N VAL A 231 -4.31 17.75 12.96
CA VAL A 231 -3.85 19.09 12.56
C VAL A 231 -3.55 19.96 13.77
N ARG A 232 -4.42 19.94 14.79
CA ARG A 232 -4.21 20.72 16.01
C ARG A 232 -2.94 20.32 16.76
N VAL A 233 -2.69 19.02 16.87
CA VAL A 233 -1.46 18.53 17.51
C VAL A 233 -0.24 18.84 16.67
N ALA A 234 -0.30 18.76 15.32
CA ALA A 234 0.79 19.19 14.44
C ALA A 234 1.16 20.67 14.68
N ARG A 235 0.18 21.55 14.86
CA ARG A 235 0.42 22.95 15.25
C ARG A 235 1.08 23.09 16.62
N LYS A 236 0.65 22.29 17.62
CA LYS A 236 1.30 22.25 18.95
C LYS A 236 2.75 21.78 18.85
N ILE A 237 3.05 20.80 18.00
CA ILE A 237 4.42 20.35 17.72
C ILE A 237 5.23 21.47 17.10
N ALA A 238 4.73 22.08 16.03
CA ALA A 238 5.42 23.19 15.37
C ALA A 238 5.63 24.40 16.31
N ALA A 239 4.77 24.63 17.29
CA ALA A 239 4.89 25.72 18.25
C ALA A 239 5.98 25.51 19.31
N GLN A 240 6.64 24.34 19.36
CA GLN A 240 7.69 24.09 20.36
C GLN A 240 8.93 24.93 20.11
N LYS A 241 9.61 25.33 21.18
CA LYS A 241 10.82 26.18 21.17
C LYS A 241 11.93 25.69 20.22
N ALA A 242 12.05 24.38 20.01
CA ALA A 242 13.02 23.79 19.10
C ALA A 242 12.87 24.29 17.66
N PHE A 243 11.66 24.67 17.25
CA PHE A 243 11.36 25.18 15.91
C PHE A 243 11.52 26.70 15.77
N ASP A 244 11.62 27.49 16.87
CA ASP A 244 11.59 28.96 16.83
C ASP A 244 12.63 29.55 15.87
N ARG A 245 13.82 28.96 15.80
CA ARG A 245 14.89 29.43 14.91
C ARG A 245 14.67 29.10 13.43
N PHE A 246 13.65 28.27 13.11
CA PHE A 246 13.39 27.79 11.76
C PHE A 246 11.96 28.11 11.29
N ARG A 247 11.01 28.20 12.21
CA ARG A 247 9.59 28.37 11.93
C ARG A 247 9.26 29.81 11.57
N GLY A 248 8.75 30.02 10.35
CA GLY A 248 8.07 31.22 9.91
C GLY A 248 6.56 31.09 9.97
N ALA A 249 5.87 31.76 9.06
CA ALA A 249 4.41 31.70 8.97
C ALA A 249 3.92 30.31 8.54
N GLU A 250 2.79 29.90 9.12
CA GLU A 250 2.03 28.75 8.64
C GLU A 250 1.43 29.09 7.28
N THR A 251 1.64 28.24 6.29
CA THR A 251 1.11 28.40 4.92
C THR A 251 -0.09 27.51 4.64
N ASP A 252 -0.17 26.36 5.31
CA ASP A 252 -1.22 25.37 5.14
C ASP A 252 -1.53 24.70 6.48
N PRO A 253 -2.79 24.61 6.86
CA PRO A 253 -3.98 25.23 6.26
C PRO A 253 -3.98 26.75 6.31
N GLY A 254 -3.08 27.38 7.03
CA GLY A 254 -3.01 28.84 7.30
C GLY A 254 -3.55 29.21 8.67
N ALA A 255 -2.90 30.19 9.31
CA ALA A 255 -3.15 30.57 10.70
C ALA A 255 -4.61 31.05 10.98
N SER A 256 -5.34 31.50 9.95
CA SER A 256 -6.73 31.93 10.06
C SER A 256 -7.73 30.79 10.17
N MET A 257 -7.37 29.59 9.71
CA MET A 257 -8.27 28.42 9.77
C MET A 257 -8.19 27.79 11.16
N THR A 258 -9.04 28.23 12.08
CA THR A 258 -8.99 27.82 13.50
C THR A 258 -10.21 27.02 13.94
N SER A 259 -11.37 27.22 13.30
CA SER A 259 -12.59 26.49 13.64
C SER A 259 -12.57 25.05 13.14
N ASP A 260 -13.37 24.19 13.75
CA ASP A 260 -13.57 22.82 13.29
C ASP A 260 -14.06 22.76 11.86
N GLU A 261 -14.97 23.68 11.49
CA GLU A 261 -15.55 23.75 10.16
C GLU A 261 -14.51 24.10 9.10
N ASP A 262 -13.63 25.07 9.38
CA ASP A 262 -12.53 25.44 8.48
C ASP A 262 -11.56 24.27 8.28
N LEU A 263 -11.18 23.59 9.37
CA LEU A 263 -10.28 22.44 9.30
C LEU A 263 -10.93 21.27 8.57
N ARG A 264 -12.22 21.00 8.79
CA ARG A 264 -12.94 19.95 8.05
C ARG A 264 -13.03 20.25 6.56
N ARG A 265 -13.29 21.50 6.18
CA ARG A 265 -13.29 21.94 4.79
C ARG A 265 -11.90 21.74 4.18
N TYR A 266 -10.85 22.26 4.82
CA TYR A 266 -9.48 22.09 4.38
C TYR A 266 -9.11 20.62 4.17
N LEU A 267 -9.43 19.74 5.12
CA LEU A 267 -9.14 18.31 5.04
C LEU A 267 -9.87 17.63 3.88
N ARG A 268 -11.14 17.97 3.63
CA ARG A 268 -11.90 17.42 2.49
C ARG A 268 -11.33 17.84 1.14
N GLU A 269 -10.77 19.04 1.06
CA GLU A 269 -10.21 19.61 -0.18
C GLU A 269 -8.77 19.16 -0.43
N THR A 270 -8.01 18.80 0.61
CA THR A 270 -6.55 18.65 0.51
C THR A 270 -5.99 17.34 1.02
N ALA A 271 -6.81 16.46 1.60
CA ALA A 271 -6.33 15.15 2.01
C ALA A 271 -5.96 14.30 0.79
N GLU A 272 -4.82 13.68 0.87
CA GLU A 272 -4.23 12.84 -0.18
C GLU A 272 -3.96 11.44 0.35
N THR A 273 -3.82 10.47 -0.56
CA THR A 273 -3.31 9.14 -0.20
C THR A 273 -1.87 9.22 0.30
N LEU A 274 -1.53 8.45 1.32
CA LEU A 274 -0.13 8.20 1.71
C LEU A 274 0.47 7.01 0.94
N TYR A 275 -0.18 6.58 -0.14
CA TYR A 275 0.25 5.44 -0.98
C TYR A 275 0.27 4.10 -0.24
N HIS A 276 -0.71 3.88 0.62
CA HIS A 276 -0.88 2.66 1.41
C HIS A 276 -2.18 1.89 1.08
N PRO A 277 -2.64 1.81 -0.19
CA PRO A 277 -3.85 1.07 -0.51
C PRO A 277 -3.68 -0.41 -0.21
N THR A 278 -4.71 -1.01 0.42
CA THR A 278 -4.72 -2.41 0.85
C THR A 278 -6.11 -3.02 0.73
N SER A 279 -6.22 -4.31 1.02
CA SER A 279 -7.44 -5.02 1.42
C SER A 279 -8.46 -5.30 0.32
N THR A 280 -8.14 -5.06 -0.95
CA THR A 280 -9.03 -5.25 -2.11
C THR A 280 -9.13 -6.71 -2.61
N CYS A 281 -8.29 -7.61 -2.09
CA CYS A 281 -8.37 -9.06 -2.24
C CYS A 281 -8.22 -9.73 -0.88
N ARG A 282 -9.00 -9.30 0.08
CA ARG A 282 -8.90 -9.57 1.51
C ARG A 282 -8.80 -11.05 1.86
N ILE A 283 -7.91 -11.41 2.80
CA ILE A 283 -7.86 -12.72 3.43
C ILE A 283 -9.12 -12.96 4.28
N GLY A 284 -9.68 -14.17 4.20
CA GLY A 284 -10.76 -14.62 5.06
C GLY A 284 -11.14 -16.09 4.83
N THR A 285 -12.20 -16.51 5.50
CA THR A 285 -12.74 -17.88 5.38
C THR A 285 -13.57 -18.05 4.12
N ALA A 286 -13.85 -19.31 3.72
CA ALA A 286 -14.74 -19.61 2.60
C ALA A 286 -16.14 -19.02 2.80
N SER A 287 -16.70 -19.08 4.00
CA SER A 287 -17.99 -18.47 4.31
C SER A 287 -17.98 -16.93 4.17
N GLN A 288 -16.87 -16.29 4.49
CA GLN A 288 -16.70 -14.84 4.24
C GLN A 288 -16.58 -14.53 2.74
N ALA A 289 -15.98 -15.43 1.96
CA ALA A 289 -15.91 -15.27 0.51
C ALA A 289 -17.30 -15.36 -0.14
N GLU A 290 -18.13 -16.31 0.27
CA GLU A 290 -19.54 -16.43 -0.16
C GLU A 290 -20.36 -15.18 0.18
N GLN A 291 -20.01 -14.46 1.25
CA GLN A 291 -20.64 -13.22 1.68
C GLN A 291 -20.03 -11.96 1.03
N GLY A 292 -19.06 -12.13 0.13
CA GLY A 292 -18.35 -11.02 -0.49
C GLY A 292 -17.40 -10.25 0.44
N ALA A 293 -17.00 -10.85 1.56
CA ALA A 293 -16.12 -10.23 2.56
C ALA A 293 -14.68 -10.74 2.51
N ALA A 294 -14.36 -11.71 1.64
CA ALA A 294 -13.02 -12.23 1.43
C ALA A 294 -12.79 -12.63 -0.03
N VAL A 295 -11.54 -12.76 -0.44
CA VAL A 295 -11.11 -13.17 -1.78
C VAL A 295 -10.14 -14.34 -1.72
N VAL A 296 -9.25 -14.35 -0.73
CA VAL A 296 -8.23 -15.39 -0.58
C VAL A 296 -8.27 -16.03 0.81
N ASP A 297 -7.76 -17.26 0.89
CA ASP A 297 -7.59 -17.97 2.15
C ASP A 297 -6.29 -17.54 2.90
N ALA A 298 -6.02 -18.18 4.05
CA ALA A 298 -4.83 -17.90 4.87
C ALA A 298 -3.49 -18.23 4.19
N GLU A 299 -3.51 -18.97 3.08
CA GLU A 299 -2.35 -19.25 2.23
C GLU A 299 -2.34 -18.38 0.98
N CYS A 300 -3.17 -17.33 0.94
CA CYS A 300 -3.35 -16.43 -0.18
C CYS A 300 -3.84 -17.09 -1.48
N ARG A 301 -4.48 -18.27 -1.41
CA ARG A 301 -5.13 -18.92 -2.55
C ARG A 301 -6.49 -18.28 -2.79
N VAL A 302 -6.82 -18.02 -4.04
CA VAL A 302 -8.13 -17.46 -4.41
C VAL A 302 -9.21 -18.51 -4.13
N HIS A 303 -10.24 -18.15 -3.37
CA HIS A 303 -11.34 -19.06 -3.04
C HIS A 303 -12.03 -19.57 -4.31
N GLY A 304 -12.31 -20.87 -4.34
CA GLY A 304 -13.04 -21.54 -5.43
C GLY A 304 -12.23 -21.77 -6.72
N LEU A 305 -10.99 -21.29 -6.82
CA LEU A 305 -10.13 -21.48 -8.00
C LEU A 305 -8.83 -22.20 -7.65
N GLY A 306 -8.51 -23.23 -8.45
CA GLY A 306 -7.21 -23.92 -8.34
C GLY A 306 -6.08 -23.14 -9.00
N GLY A 307 -4.84 -23.27 -8.49
CA GLY A 307 -3.65 -22.77 -9.15
C GLY A 307 -3.54 -21.24 -9.24
N LEU A 308 -4.24 -20.48 -8.37
CA LEU A 308 -4.21 -19.02 -8.36
C LEU A 308 -4.02 -18.47 -6.96
N ARG A 309 -3.04 -17.58 -6.80
CA ARG A 309 -2.82 -16.82 -5.56
C ARG A 309 -2.77 -15.32 -5.83
N VAL A 310 -3.09 -14.53 -4.80
CA VAL A 310 -2.76 -13.10 -4.73
C VAL A 310 -1.82 -12.89 -3.56
N VAL A 311 -0.66 -12.28 -3.80
CA VAL A 311 0.40 -12.15 -2.79
C VAL A 311 0.97 -10.73 -2.81
N ASP A 312 0.23 -9.80 -2.25
CA ASP A 312 0.59 -8.38 -2.15
C ASP A 312 -0.24 -7.67 -1.06
N ALA A 313 -0.23 -6.35 -1.03
CA ALA A 313 -0.94 -5.57 -0.03
C ALA A 313 -2.48 -5.72 -0.11
N SER A 314 -3.03 -6.18 -1.24
CA SER A 314 -4.47 -6.37 -1.40
C SER A 314 -5.05 -7.43 -0.47
N VAL A 315 -4.22 -8.38 -0.02
CA VAL A 315 -4.70 -9.50 0.82
C VAL A 315 -4.80 -9.14 2.30
N MET A 316 -4.28 -8.01 2.74
CA MET A 316 -4.38 -7.61 4.15
C MET A 316 -5.84 -7.56 4.58
N PRO A 317 -6.18 -8.12 5.76
CA PRO A 317 -7.56 -8.08 6.26
C PRO A 317 -8.03 -6.65 6.54
N ASP A 318 -7.14 -5.83 7.07
CA ASP A 318 -7.32 -4.39 7.29
C ASP A 318 -5.98 -3.68 7.08
N VAL A 319 -6.03 -2.38 6.79
CA VAL A 319 -4.82 -1.57 6.67
C VAL A 319 -4.06 -1.54 8.01
N PRO A 320 -2.76 -1.84 8.05
CA PRO A 320 -1.99 -1.86 9.30
C PRO A 320 -1.86 -0.45 9.87
N GLY A 321 -1.71 -0.32 11.19
CA GLY A 321 -1.57 0.97 11.88
C GLY A 321 -0.20 1.64 11.67
N GLY A 322 0.34 1.60 10.45
CA GLY A 322 1.63 2.18 10.05
C GLY A 322 1.94 1.88 8.59
N ASN A 323 3.19 2.12 8.17
CA ASN A 323 3.59 1.94 6.77
C ASN A 323 3.42 0.50 6.28
N THR A 324 2.89 0.32 5.08
CA THR A 324 2.47 -0.99 4.52
C THR A 324 3.62 -1.82 3.93
N HIS A 325 4.81 -1.24 3.70
CA HIS A 325 5.90 -1.94 3.02
C HIS A 325 6.40 -3.18 3.78
N ALA A 326 6.66 -3.06 5.07
CA ALA A 326 7.16 -4.19 5.87
C ALA A 326 6.13 -5.33 5.98
N PRO A 327 4.83 -5.08 6.26
CA PRO A 327 3.81 -6.12 6.21
C PRO A 327 3.68 -6.79 4.84
N THR A 328 3.78 -6.03 3.73
CA THR A 328 3.75 -6.61 2.38
C THR A 328 4.92 -7.57 2.13
N VAL A 329 6.13 -7.18 2.53
CA VAL A 329 7.30 -8.06 2.45
C VAL A 329 7.13 -9.30 3.32
N MET A 330 6.61 -9.15 4.54
CA MET A 330 6.32 -10.26 5.44
C MET A 330 5.33 -11.27 4.83
N ILE A 331 4.25 -10.77 4.22
CA ILE A 331 3.28 -11.63 3.50
C ILE A 331 3.98 -12.40 2.38
N ALA A 332 4.78 -11.73 1.55
CA ALA A 332 5.48 -12.36 0.45
C ALA A 332 6.47 -13.44 0.90
N GLU A 333 7.27 -13.16 1.94
CA GLU A 333 8.19 -14.14 2.56
C GLU A 333 7.42 -15.34 3.13
N ARG A 334 6.33 -15.08 3.87
CA ARG A 334 5.51 -16.15 4.44
C ARG A 334 4.90 -17.06 3.38
N VAL A 335 4.32 -16.46 2.32
CA VAL A 335 3.71 -17.24 1.23
C VAL A 335 4.76 -17.97 0.40
N ALA A 336 5.93 -17.39 0.18
CA ALA A 336 7.05 -18.07 -0.46
C ALA A 336 7.47 -19.34 0.30
N ASP A 337 7.49 -19.29 1.65
CA ASP A 337 7.75 -20.45 2.50
C ASP A 337 6.62 -21.50 2.40
N LEU A 338 5.36 -21.06 2.35
CA LEU A 338 4.20 -21.97 2.18
C LEU A 338 4.26 -22.69 0.83
N ILE A 339 4.57 -21.99 -0.25
CA ILE A 339 4.73 -22.57 -1.59
C ILE A 339 5.90 -23.57 -1.61
N ARG A 340 7.01 -23.23 -0.96
CA ARG A 340 8.23 -24.04 -0.98
C ARG A 340 8.14 -25.30 -0.12
N TYR A 341 7.50 -25.22 1.05
CA TYR A 341 7.52 -26.25 2.07
C TYR A 341 6.15 -26.81 2.43
N GLY A 342 5.06 -26.24 1.93
CA GLY A 342 3.68 -26.63 2.24
C GLY A 342 3.40 -28.10 1.87
N GLU A 343 3.76 -28.50 0.66
CA GLU A 343 3.60 -29.88 0.20
C GLU A 343 4.40 -30.89 1.03
N ALA A 344 5.61 -30.53 1.47
CA ALA A 344 6.42 -31.40 2.31
C ALA A 344 5.81 -31.55 3.71
N ARG A 345 5.20 -30.50 4.25
CA ARG A 345 4.51 -30.52 5.58
C ARG A 345 3.21 -31.30 5.50
N GLU A 346 2.40 -31.13 4.43
CA GLU A 346 1.18 -31.90 4.21
C GLU A 346 1.49 -33.40 4.03
N THR A 347 2.54 -33.72 3.30
CA THR A 347 2.98 -35.12 3.13
C THR A 347 3.47 -35.71 4.44
N ALA A 348 4.25 -34.98 5.23
CA ALA A 348 4.71 -35.42 6.54
C ALA A 348 3.55 -35.60 7.54
N ALA A 349 2.57 -34.69 7.56
CA ALA A 349 1.38 -34.79 8.40
C ALA A 349 0.50 -35.99 8.02
N ARG A 350 0.35 -36.29 6.73
CA ARG A 350 -0.36 -37.50 6.24
C ARG A 350 0.36 -38.80 6.61
N ILE A 351 1.68 -38.81 6.63
CA ILE A 351 2.49 -39.99 7.00
C ILE A 351 2.49 -40.22 8.51
N SER A 352 2.50 -39.15 9.33
CA SER A 352 2.50 -39.24 10.79
C SER A 352 1.13 -39.59 11.42
N GLY A 353 0.05 -39.47 10.67
CA GLY A 353 -1.31 -39.74 11.18
C GLY A 353 -1.81 -38.69 12.20
N ASP A 354 -1.03 -37.64 12.45
CA ASP A 354 -1.38 -36.59 13.41
C ASP A 354 -2.18 -35.48 12.73
N GLY A 355 -3.50 -35.56 12.84
CA GLY A 355 -4.44 -34.53 12.37
C GLY A 355 -4.44 -33.23 13.18
N MET A 356 -3.45 -32.99 14.03
CA MET A 356 -3.28 -31.74 14.77
C MET A 356 -1.90 -31.14 14.51
N LEU A 357 -1.85 -30.08 13.74
CA LEU A 357 -0.67 -29.23 13.64
C LEU A 357 -0.46 -28.50 14.97
N ALA A 358 0.59 -28.86 15.71
CA ALA A 358 1.05 -28.09 16.86
C ALA A 358 1.50 -26.70 16.39
N GLU A 359 0.97 -25.65 17.01
CA GLU A 359 1.43 -24.28 16.77
C GLU A 359 2.94 -24.16 17.04
N PRO A 360 3.71 -23.51 16.17
CA PRO A 360 5.12 -23.30 16.43
C PRO A 360 5.29 -22.33 17.59
N THR A 361 5.83 -22.80 18.69
CA THR A 361 6.21 -21.98 19.84
C THR A 361 7.35 -21.04 19.44
N VAL A 362 7.05 -19.79 19.17
CA VAL A 362 8.07 -18.75 18.97
C VAL A 362 8.65 -18.40 20.34
N ARG A 363 9.85 -18.91 20.66
CA ARG A 363 10.64 -18.40 21.79
C ARG A 363 11.24 -17.06 21.35
N VAL A 364 10.71 -15.97 21.90
CA VAL A 364 11.36 -14.66 21.87
C VAL A 364 12.44 -14.69 22.94
N THR A 365 13.71 -14.90 22.54
CA THR A 365 14.85 -14.61 23.41
C THR A 365 15.12 -13.12 23.31
N GLY A 366 14.96 -12.42 24.44
CA GLY A 366 15.23 -10.99 24.51
C GLY A 366 16.72 -10.67 24.36
N VAL A 367 17.01 -9.58 23.69
CA VAL A 367 18.11 -8.64 23.96
C VAL A 367 17.52 -7.24 23.81
#